data_caa8d6bbff526826437bd420083eccc4
#
_entry.id   caa8d6bbff526826437bd420083eccc4
#
_cell.length_a   1.000
_cell.length_b   1.000
_cell.length_c   1.000
_cell.angle_alpha   90.00
_cell.angle_beta   90.00
_cell.angle_gamma   90.00
#
_symmetry.space_group_name_H-M   'P 1'
#
loop_
_entity.id
_entity.type
_entity.pdbx_description
1 polymer ?
#
loop_
_entity_poly.entity_id
_entity_poly.type
_entity_poly.pdbx_seq_one_letter_code
_entity_poly.pdbx_strand_id
1 'polypeptide(L)'
;MHGKIRGLLAIATISFLCQSTVTATPATHSAKSPSHGALPPPTGPFAVGKTTVQWTDESRVEPLSPNHEPRELMVDIWYPADPSSAAPANYLDAEAYERAMGPDGFQSFFREASETLRQRVKTHALAAAPYARSPQKSPLLIFSPGGGMPREIYAAQLEDLASHGYVVAAISHPYDAIVTLFPDGRQIAYSDKRWPATPSLEGEANLNQLRWHAKDIAFVLDELTRANLASSSMLPVAGHLDLTHVGAFGHSFGGIAAAHACQLDQRFKACLNEDGLVAERPFYLDVRGWGMDQAFMLIVRYAPRPRLSDKEVAQMKMSRQRIEQLALKLDEYQDMALRSTGKGSYRVRLLNSVTTHMDFSDLPLLAAHESPDEERRARVLAIVRSYTLAFFNQYLKATRSGPLNETAASEFVDAVQRFEPARFPCPTQ
;
A
#
# COMPACT_ATOMS: atom_id res chain seq x y z
N MET A 1 -10.53 26.58 -5.45
CA MET A 1 -10.15 25.19 -5.20
C MET A 1 -9.51 24.47 -6.41
N HIS A 2 -9.77 24.92 -7.65
CA HIS A 2 -9.29 24.26 -8.89
C HIS A 2 -7.77 24.24 -9.12
N GLY A 3 -6.97 25.01 -8.39
CA GLY A 3 -5.50 25.05 -8.56
C GLY A 3 -4.69 24.09 -7.69
N LYS A 4 -5.30 23.52 -6.65
CA LYS A 4 -4.56 22.79 -5.60
C LYS A 4 -4.38 21.30 -5.82
N ILE A 5 -5.18 20.70 -6.70
CA ILE A 5 -5.09 19.24 -7.02
C ILE A 5 -3.95 18.93 -7.99
N ARG A 6 -3.40 19.94 -8.68
CA ARG A 6 -2.33 19.76 -9.67
C ARG A 6 -0.98 19.30 -9.07
N GLY A 7 -0.72 19.51 -7.79
CA GLY A 7 0.52 19.10 -7.13
C GLY A 7 0.63 17.61 -6.83
N LEU A 8 -0.48 16.95 -6.49
CA LEU A 8 -0.56 15.49 -6.25
C LEU A 8 -0.26 14.67 -7.51
N LEU A 9 -0.57 15.22 -8.68
CA LEU A 9 -0.35 14.59 -9.98
C LEU A 9 1.13 14.57 -10.43
N ALA A 10 1.99 15.42 -9.85
CA ALA A 10 3.37 15.56 -10.34
C ALA A 10 4.29 14.38 -9.92
N ILE A 11 4.08 13.75 -8.77
CA ILE A 11 4.84 12.54 -8.37
C ILE A 11 4.31 11.31 -9.10
N ALA A 12 3.00 11.24 -9.34
CA ALA A 12 2.37 10.25 -10.20
C ALA A 12 2.81 10.42 -11.68
N THR A 13 3.19 11.61 -12.12
CA THR A 13 3.44 11.93 -13.54
C THR A 13 4.72 11.30 -14.08
N ILE A 14 5.74 11.07 -13.28
CA ILE A 14 6.92 10.27 -13.71
C ILE A 14 6.49 8.81 -13.95
N SER A 15 5.44 8.36 -13.29
CA SER A 15 4.86 7.02 -13.41
C SER A 15 3.76 6.89 -14.47
N PHE A 16 3.22 8.00 -15.00
CA PHE A 16 1.98 8.00 -15.80
C PHE A 16 2.19 7.92 -17.31
N LEU A 17 3.42 8.02 -17.83
CA LEU A 17 3.68 8.26 -19.24
C LEU A 17 4.13 7.04 -20.05
N CYS A 18 3.75 5.82 -19.68
CA CYS A 18 3.95 4.65 -20.53
C CYS A 18 2.65 3.88 -20.75
N GLN A 19 1.73 4.44 -21.53
CA GLN A 19 0.63 3.68 -22.14
C GLN A 19 1.01 3.39 -23.60
N SER A 20 1.71 2.29 -23.83
CA SER A 20 1.88 1.72 -25.16
C SER A 20 0.82 0.63 -25.33
N THR A 21 -0.11 0.82 -26.27
CA THR A 21 -1.06 -0.20 -26.69
C THR A 21 -0.32 -1.35 -27.36
N VAL A 22 -0.19 -2.46 -26.68
CA VAL A 22 0.25 -3.74 -27.25
C VAL A 22 -0.93 -4.68 -27.19
N THR A 23 -1.40 -5.09 -28.37
CA THR A 23 -2.42 -6.15 -28.54
C THR A 23 -1.79 -7.49 -28.12
N ALA A 24 -2.15 -8.00 -26.96
CA ALA A 24 -1.79 -9.33 -26.49
C ALA A 24 -2.92 -10.32 -26.81
N THR A 25 -2.55 -11.48 -27.32
CA THR A 25 -3.45 -12.62 -27.55
C THR A 25 -3.83 -13.26 -26.22
N PRO A 26 -5.10 -13.56 -25.93
CA PRO A 26 -5.50 -14.04 -24.61
C PRO A 26 -5.17 -15.53 -24.41
N ALA A 27 -4.55 -15.84 -23.27
CA ALA A 27 -4.48 -17.19 -22.72
C ALA A 27 -5.70 -17.37 -21.80
N THR A 28 -6.50 -18.38 -22.08
CA THR A 28 -7.76 -18.67 -21.41
C THR A 28 -7.57 -19.31 -20.03
N HIS A 29 -7.76 -18.50 -18.97
CA HIS A 29 -8.20 -18.99 -17.67
C HIS A 29 -9.35 -18.12 -17.18
N SER A 30 -10.56 -18.65 -17.28
CA SER A 30 -11.82 -17.97 -16.91
C SER A 30 -11.99 -17.96 -15.40
N ALA A 31 -11.45 -16.93 -14.74
CA ALA A 31 -12.04 -16.49 -13.48
C ALA A 31 -13.25 -15.63 -13.82
N LYS A 32 -14.45 -15.98 -13.32
CA LYS A 32 -15.64 -15.14 -13.49
C LYS A 32 -15.34 -13.76 -12.96
N SER A 33 -15.47 -12.74 -13.81
CA SER A 33 -15.41 -11.33 -13.41
C SER A 33 -16.39 -11.06 -12.27
N PRO A 34 -15.98 -10.32 -11.21
CA PRO A 34 -16.89 -9.96 -10.14
C PRO A 34 -18.07 -9.16 -10.69
N SER A 35 -19.23 -9.31 -10.06
CA SER A 35 -20.41 -8.51 -10.39
C SER A 35 -20.09 -7.03 -10.15
N HIS A 36 -20.66 -6.15 -10.98
CA HIS A 36 -20.53 -4.71 -10.92
C HIS A 36 -20.47 -4.16 -9.47
N GLY A 37 -19.42 -3.43 -9.10
CA GLY A 37 -19.28 -2.83 -7.77
C GLY A 37 -18.91 -3.80 -6.63
N ALA A 38 -18.47 -5.03 -6.94
CA ALA A 38 -17.97 -5.96 -5.95
C ALA A 38 -16.44 -6.10 -6.06
N LEU A 39 -15.76 -6.11 -4.92
CA LEU A 39 -14.35 -6.47 -4.86
C LEU A 39 -14.16 -7.98 -5.12
N PRO A 40 -13.02 -8.41 -5.66
CA PRO A 40 -12.69 -9.83 -5.76
C PRO A 40 -12.72 -10.50 -4.39
N PRO A 41 -13.29 -11.71 -4.26
CA PRO A 41 -13.38 -12.38 -2.97
C PRO A 41 -11.98 -12.67 -2.40
N PRO A 42 -11.86 -12.69 -1.06
CA PRO A 42 -10.69 -13.20 -0.38
C PRO A 42 -10.45 -14.68 -0.71
N THR A 43 -9.18 -15.09 -0.75
CA THR A 43 -8.79 -16.46 -1.16
C THR A 43 -8.50 -17.40 0.02
N GLY A 44 -8.44 -16.86 1.24
CA GLY A 44 -8.15 -17.64 2.44
C GLY A 44 -9.36 -18.32 3.07
N PRO A 45 -9.13 -19.18 4.07
CA PRO A 45 -10.18 -20.00 4.69
C PRO A 45 -11.03 -19.26 5.72
N PHE A 46 -10.61 -18.07 6.20
CA PHE A 46 -11.33 -17.35 7.24
C PHE A 46 -12.32 -16.35 6.65
N ALA A 47 -13.49 -16.22 7.29
CA ALA A 47 -14.28 -15.00 7.13
C ALA A 47 -13.46 -13.80 7.65
N VAL A 48 -13.78 -12.61 7.17
CA VAL A 48 -13.04 -11.39 7.52
C VAL A 48 -13.92 -10.47 8.35
N GLY A 49 -13.41 -10.00 9.47
CA GLY A 49 -14.00 -8.91 10.26
C GLY A 49 -13.27 -7.59 9.97
N LYS A 50 -13.98 -6.48 10.11
CA LYS A 50 -13.41 -5.13 10.03
C LYS A 50 -13.90 -4.28 11.20
N THR A 51 -12.98 -3.59 11.87
CA THR A 51 -13.31 -2.54 12.84
C THR A 51 -12.49 -1.28 12.56
N THR A 52 -13.00 -0.13 12.99
CA THR A 52 -12.31 1.16 12.83
C THR A 52 -12.09 1.76 14.21
N VAL A 53 -10.90 2.30 14.43
CA VAL A 53 -10.52 2.96 15.67
C VAL A 53 -9.90 4.31 15.41
N GLN A 54 -10.06 5.20 16.38
CA GLN A 54 -9.36 6.47 16.47
C GLN A 54 -8.37 6.38 17.62
N TRP A 55 -7.11 6.75 17.38
CA TRP A 55 -6.08 6.87 18.41
C TRP A 55 -5.42 8.23 18.37
N THR A 56 -5.07 8.73 19.56
CA THR A 56 -4.40 10.01 19.75
C THR A 56 -3.01 9.78 20.32
N ASP A 57 -2.00 10.27 19.63
CA ASP A 57 -0.62 10.26 20.10
C ASP A 57 -0.32 11.55 20.85
N GLU A 58 -0.51 11.51 22.16
CA GLU A 58 -0.29 12.63 23.08
C GLU A 58 1.18 13.09 23.13
N SER A 59 2.10 12.29 22.63
CA SER A 59 3.53 12.61 22.61
C SER A 59 3.93 13.49 21.44
N ARG A 60 3.06 13.64 20.43
CA ARG A 60 3.33 14.40 19.22
C ARG A 60 2.27 15.44 18.94
N VAL A 61 2.68 16.68 18.84
CA VAL A 61 1.82 17.78 18.36
C VAL A 61 1.70 17.71 16.83
N GLU A 62 0.49 17.80 16.30
CA GLU A 62 0.24 17.90 14.86
C GLU A 62 0.62 19.32 14.35
N PRO A 63 1.70 19.45 13.55
CA PRO A 63 2.21 20.77 13.18
C PRO A 63 1.28 21.55 12.23
N LEU A 64 0.32 20.86 11.62
CA LEU A 64 -0.68 21.48 10.73
C LEU A 64 -2.02 21.75 11.41
N SER A 65 -2.20 21.29 12.65
CA SER A 65 -3.38 21.65 13.44
C SER A 65 -3.32 23.12 13.82
N PRO A 66 -4.39 23.90 13.58
CA PRO A 66 -4.45 25.31 13.98
C PRO A 66 -4.29 25.54 15.48
N ASN A 67 -4.68 24.55 16.29
CA ASN A 67 -4.71 24.62 17.74
C ASN A 67 -3.55 23.84 18.40
N HIS A 68 -2.57 23.39 17.63
CA HIS A 68 -1.48 22.55 18.14
C HIS A 68 -1.96 21.29 18.88
N GLU A 69 -3.02 20.67 18.36
CA GLU A 69 -3.60 19.46 18.93
C GLU A 69 -2.64 18.26 18.79
N PRO A 70 -2.76 17.25 19.66
CA PRO A 70 -2.03 16.00 19.49
C PRO A 70 -2.30 15.33 18.14
N ARG A 71 -1.37 14.47 17.71
CA ARG A 71 -1.52 13.71 16.47
C ARG A 71 -2.61 12.66 16.62
N GLU A 72 -3.68 12.76 15.86
CA GLU A 72 -4.75 11.76 15.80
C GLU A 72 -4.62 10.89 14.55
N LEU A 73 -4.94 9.61 14.65
CA LEU A 73 -4.96 8.67 13.55
C LEU A 73 -6.30 7.93 13.49
N MET A 74 -6.79 7.70 12.28
CA MET A 74 -7.86 6.75 12.01
C MET A 74 -7.27 5.47 11.45
N VAL A 75 -7.64 4.32 12.01
CA VAL A 75 -7.11 3.02 11.63
C VAL A 75 -8.24 2.04 11.40
N ASP A 76 -8.27 1.42 10.22
CA ASP A 76 -9.11 0.28 9.92
C ASP A 76 -8.34 -1.00 10.19
N ILE A 77 -8.95 -1.95 10.88
CA ILE A 77 -8.34 -3.22 11.25
C ILE A 77 -9.16 -4.35 10.65
N TRP A 78 -8.55 -5.11 9.74
CA TRP A 78 -9.10 -6.35 9.19
C TRP A 78 -8.51 -7.55 9.94
N TYR A 79 -9.30 -8.57 10.18
CA TYR A 79 -8.90 -9.73 10.99
C TYR A 79 -9.71 -10.98 10.65
N PRO A 80 -9.17 -12.18 10.95
CA PRO A 80 -9.93 -13.42 10.87
C PRO A 80 -11.14 -13.35 11.79
N ALA A 81 -12.34 -13.63 11.27
CA ALA A 81 -13.58 -13.55 12.01
C ALA A 81 -14.36 -14.88 11.97
N ASP A 82 -15.16 -15.10 12.98
CA ASP A 82 -16.19 -16.13 12.92
C ASP A 82 -17.27 -15.72 11.90
N PRO A 83 -17.73 -16.63 11.03
CA PRO A 83 -18.91 -16.38 10.22
C PRO A 83 -20.08 -16.02 11.13
N SER A 84 -20.56 -14.81 11.04
CA SER A 84 -21.63 -14.31 11.91
C SER A 84 -22.72 -13.66 11.07
N SER A 85 -23.86 -13.37 11.71
CA SER A 85 -24.93 -12.56 11.14
C SER A 85 -24.60 -11.05 11.11
N ALA A 86 -23.37 -10.66 11.36
CA ALA A 86 -22.94 -9.27 11.29
C ALA A 86 -23.14 -8.71 9.87
N ALA A 87 -23.52 -7.44 9.80
CA ALA A 87 -23.69 -6.75 8.52
C ALA A 87 -22.34 -6.62 7.78
N PRO A 88 -22.34 -6.56 6.44
CA PRO A 88 -21.15 -6.21 5.70
C PRO A 88 -20.58 -4.87 6.17
N ALA A 89 -19.27 -4.78 6.28
CA ALA A 89 -18.59 -3.55 6.62
C ALA A 89 -18.68 -2.53 5.47
N ASN A 90 -18.70 -1.25 5.81
CA ASN A 90 -18.63 -0.22 4.80
C ASN A 90 -17.24 -0.22 4.12
N TYR A 91 -17.25 -0.01 2.80
CA TYR A 91 -16.04 0.18 2.02
C TYR A 91 -15.47 1.58 2.27
N LEU A 92 -16.16 2.58 1.76
CA LEU A 92 -15.84 4.00 1.86
C LEU A 92 -17.14 4.78 1.99
N ASP A 93 -17.18 5.80 2.83
CA ASP A 93 -18.33 6.72 2.93
C ASP A 93 -18.25 7.77 1.82
N ALA A 94 -18.71 7.39 0.63
CA ALA A 94 -18.67 8.26 -0.55
C ALA A 94 -19.40 9.60 -0.33
N GLU A 95 -20.49 9.58 0.41
CA GLU A 95 -21.26 10.80 0.76
C GLU A 95 -20.44 11.76 1.62
N ALA A 96 -19.75 11.25 2.66
CA ALA A 96 -18.91 12.08 3.52
C ALA A 96 -17.68 12.60 2.74
N TYR A 97 -17.07 11.79 1.89
CA TYR A 97 -15.97 12.24 1.02
C TYR A 97 -16.45 13.31 0.04
N GLU A 98 -17.61 13.13 -0.60
CA GLU A 98 -18.17 14.12 -1.53
C GLU A 98 -18.54 15.42 -0.82
N ARG A 99 -19.10 15.36 0.39
CA ARG A 99 -19.35 16.56 1.21
C ARG A 99 -18.05 17.32 1.54
N ALA A 100 -16.98 16.59 1.85
CA ALA A 100 -15.68 17.18 2.21
C ALA A 100 -14.95 17.80 1.01
N MET A 101 -15.04 17.17 -0.15
CA MET A 101 -14.28 17.54 -1.36
C MET A 101 -15.07 18.41 -2.33
N GLY A 102 -16.40 18.41 -2.22
CA GLY A 102 -17.33 18.85 -3.24
C GLY A 102 -17.47 17.84 -4.39
N PRO A 103 -18.60 17.88 -5.15
CA PRO A 103 -18.87 16.91 -6.22
C PRO A 103 -17.77 16.87 -7.30
N ASP A 104 -17.30 18.03 -7.74
CA ASP A 104 -16.22 18.12 -8.74
C ASP A 104 -14.89 17.60 -8.21
N GLY A 105 -14.58 17.84 -6.94
CA GLY A 105 -13.39 17.34 -6.27
C GLY A 105 -13.42 15.82 -6.16
N PHE A 106 -14.53 15.25 -5.73
CA PHE A 106 -14.76 13.82 -5.65
C PHE A 106 -14.61 13.16 -7.04
N GLN A 107 -15.32 13.69 -8.06
CA GLN A 107 -15.24 13.19 -9.42
C GLN A 107 -13.81 13.28 -9.99
N SER A 108 -13.12 14.38 -9.76
CA SER A 108 -11.75 14.58 -10.25
C SER A 108 -10.74 13.65 -9.60
N PHE A 109 -10.92 13.31 -8.32
CA PHE A 109 -10.01 12.43 -7.57
C PHE A 109 -10.24 10.96 -7.92
N PHE A 110 -11.49 10.49 -7.80
CA PHE A 110 -11.84 9.08 -8.03
C PHE A 110 -12.09 8.73 -9.49
N ARG A 111 -12.25 9.75 -10.35
CA ARG A 111 -12.39 9.60 -11.82
C ARG A 111 -13.46 8.56 -12.20
N GLU A 112 -13.02 7.54 -12.92
CA GLU A 112 -13.88 6.46 -13.42
C GLU A 112 -14.52 5.62 -12.31
N ALA A 113 -13.90 5.54 -11.14
CA ALA A 113 -14.44 4.81 -9.99
C ALA A 113 -15.53 5.59 -9.23
N SER A 114 -15.68 6.91 -9.47
CA SER A 114 -16.56 7.79 -8.68
C SER A 114 -18.01 7.34 -8.67
N GLU A 115 -18.55 6.88 -9.80
CA GLU A 115 -19.94 6.41 -9.90
C GLU A 115 -20.15 5.11 -9.13
N THR A 116 -19.23 4.15 -9.25
CA THR A 116 -19.26 2.90 -8.51
C THR A 116 -19.18 3.13 -7.00
N LEU A 117 -18.34 4.09 -6.58
CA LEU A 117 -18.22 4.46 -5.17
C LEU A 117 -19.52 5.04 -4.59
N ARG A 118 -20.26 5.85 -5.37
CA ARG A 118 -21.60 6.35 -4.97
C ARG A 118 -22.63 5.23 -4.83
N GLN A 119 -22.48 4.13 -5.57
CA GLN A 119 -23.38 2.96 -5.57
C GLN A 119 -22.96 1.91 -4.55
N ARG A 120 -22.43 2.18 -3.40
CA ARG A 120 -22.03 1.23 -2.37
C ARG A 120 -21.25 0.01 -2.90
N VAL A 121 -19.95 0.08 -2.84
CA VAL A 121 -19.05 -1.05 -3.11
C VAL A 121 -19.28 -2.17 -2.09
N LYS A 122 -19.42 -3.40 -2.58
CA LYS A 122 -19.58 -4.58 -1.73
C LYS A 122 -18.21 -5.08 -1.28
N THR A 123 -18.02 -5.13 0.03
CA THR A 123 -16.87 -5.76 0.69
C THR A 123 -17.22 -7.17 1.14
N HIS A 124 -16.22 -7.95 1.49
CA HIS A 124 -16.38 -9.28 2.08
C HIS A 124 -16.21 -9.27 3.60
N ALA A 125 -15.72 -8.14 4.14
CA ALA A 125 -15.55 -7.98 5.57
C ALA A 125 -16.90 -7.76 6.28
N LEU A 126 -17.03 -8.30 7.49
CA LEU A 126 -18.16 -8.16 8.40
C LEU A 126 -17.87 -7.09 9.46
N ALA A 127 -18.81 -6.18 9.69
CA ALA A 127 -18.63 -5.08 10.62
C ALA A 127 -18.54 -5.58 12.07
N ALA A 128 -17.40 -5.33 12.72
CA ALA A 128 -17.13 -5.67 14.12
C ALA A 128 -17.50 -7.13 14.51
N ALA A 129 -17.37 -8.07 13.56
CA ALA A 129 -17.64 -9.48 13.82
C ALA A 129 -16.71 -10.03 14.91
N PRO A 130 -17.12 -11.04 15.68
CA PRO A 130 -16.25 -11.69 16.64
C PRO A 130 -14.99 -12.26 15.98
N TYR A 131 -13.87 -12.22 16.67
CA TYR A 131 -12.64 -12.84 16.21
C TYR A 131 -12.81 -14.35 16.02
N ALA A 132 -12.19 -14.91 14.98
CA ALA A 132 -12.27 -16.35 14.69
C ALA A 132 -11.73 -17.19 15.85
N ARG A 133 -12.43 -18.27 16.16
CA ARG A 133 -11.99 -19.22 17.19
C ARG A 133 -10.77 -19.99 16.67
N SER A 134 -9.60 -19.54 17.06
CA SER A 134 -8.34 -20.17 16.73
C SER A 134 -7.47 -20.29 17.98
N PRO A 135 -6.79 -21.44 18.19
CA PRO A 135 -5.82 -21.57 19.28
C PRO A 135 -4.52 -20.79 19.00
N GLN A 136 -4.31 -20.40 17.76
CA GLN A 136 -3.10 -19.68 17.34
C GLN A 136 -3.37 -18.18 17.27
N LYS A 137 -2.40 -17.40 17.75
CA LYS A 137 -2.38 -15.95 17.58
C LYS A 137 -2.05 -15.58 16.14
N SER A 138 -2.57 -14.49 15.66
CA SER A 138 -2.34 -13.98 14.30
C SER A 138 -1.15 -13.02 14.24
N PRO A 139 -0.23 -13.19 13.29
CA PRO A 139 0.76 -12.18 12.98
C PRO A 139 0.10 -10.85 12.60
N LEU A 140 0.77 -9.76 12.94
CA LEU A 140 0.29 -8.40 12.69
C LEU A 140 0.96 -7.80 11.47
N LEU A 141 0.18 -7.18 10.59
CA LEU A 141 0.64 -6.36 9.49
C LEU A 141 0.14 -4.93 9.65
N ILE A 142 1.02 -3.95 9.45
CA ILE A 142 0.64 -2.55 9.42
C ILE A 142 0.82 -2.02 8.00
N PHE A 143 -0.27 -1.45 7.46
CA PHE A 143 -0.33 -0.94 6.10
C PHE A 143 -0.39 0.59 6.08
N SER A 144 0.46 1.21 5.25
CA SER A 144 0.45 2.64 4.95
C SER A 144 0.05 2.87 3.49
N PRO A 145 -1.01 3.66 3.23
CA PRO A 145 -1.48 3.98 1.88
C PRO A 145 -0.50 4.85 1.09
N GLY A 146 -0.71 4.95 -0.21
CA GLY A 146 -0.02 5.93 -1.06
C GLY A 146 -0.31 7.36 -0.63
N GLY A 147 0.62 8.28 -0.92
CA GLY A 147 0.45 9.70 -0.59
C GLY A 147 -0.84 10.27 -1.19
N GLY A 148 -1.63 10.93 -0.39
CA GLY A 148 -2.94 11.45 -0.77
C GLY A 148 -4.06 10.41 -0.78
N MET A 149 -3.77 9.11 -0.67
CA MET A 149 -4.77 8.06 -0.84
C MET A 149 -5.50 7.75 0.45
N PRO A 150 -6.82 7.50 0.39
CA PRO A 150 -7.57 6.96 1.51
C PRO A 150 -7.22 5.47 1.72
N ARG A 151 -7.17 5.01 2.98
CA ARG A 151 -6.85 3.61 3.32
C ARG A 151 -7.87 2.60 2.81
N GLU A 152 -9.11 3.03 2.66
CA GLU A 152 -10.25 2.20 2.25
C GLU A 152 -10.08 1.59 0.86
N ILE A 153 -9.37 2.26 -0.05
CA ILE A 153 -9.20 1.81 -1.44
C ILE A 153 -8.19 0.67 -1.63
N TYR A 154 -7.79 0.02 -0.55
CA TYR A 154 -6.92 -1.17 -0.57
C TYR A 154 -7.60 -2.39 0.04
N ALA A 155 -8.91 -2.30 0.30
CA ALA A 155 -9.67 -3.31 1.02
C ALA A 155 -9.52 -4.70 0.41
N ALA A 156 -9.51 -4.84 -0.91
CA ALA A 156 -9.39 -6.13 -1.57
C ALA A 156 -8.14 -6.91 -1.14
N GLN A 157 -6.99 -6.26 -1.04
CA GLN A 157 -5.74 -6.89 -0.59
C GLN A 157 -5.73 -7.14 0.91
N LEU A 158 -6.25 -6.19 1.70
CA LEU A 158 -6.23 -6.27 3.17
C LEU A 158 -7.21 -7.35 3.67
N GLU A 159 -8.37 -7.50 3.03
CA GLU A 159 -9.31 -8.60 3.27
C GLU A 159 -8.68 -9.97 2.93
N ASP A 160 -7.94 -10.04 1.83
CA ASP A 160 -7.27 -11.28 1.43
C ASP A 160 -6.24 -11.73 2.47
N LEU A 161 -5.38 -10.84 2.93
CA LEU A 161 -4.41 -11.12 3.99
C LEU A 161 -5.10 -11.55 5.30
N ALA A 162 -6.19 -10.86 5.68
CA ALA A 162 -6.96 -11.22 6.87
C ALA A 162 -7.62 -12.59 6.74
N SER A 163 -8.14 -12.94 5.55
CA SER A 163 -8.71 -14.27 5.29
C SER A 163 -7.67 -15.40 5.41
N HIS A 164 -6.41 -15.06 5.26
CA HIS A 164 -5.28 -15.99 5.47
C HIS A 164 -4.74 -15.99 6.91
N GLY A 165 -5.43 -15.35 7.88
CA GLY A 165 -5.09 -15.43 9.28
C GLY A 165 -4.10 -14.36 9.75
N TYR A 166 -4.00 -13.22 9.08
CA TYR A 166 -3.31 -12.02 9.55
C TYR A 166 -4.28 -11.06 10.22
N VAL A 167 -3.81 -10.26 11.15
CA VAL A 167 -4.46 -9.00 11.50
C VAL A 167 -3.77 -7.89 10.74
N VAL A 168 -4.53 -7.07 10.01
CA VAL A 168 -3.99 -6.01 9.15
C VAL A 168 -4.57 -4.67 9.59
N ALA A 169 -3.72 -3.74 10.01
CA ALA A 169 -4.09 -2.39 10.42
C ALA A 169 -3.67 -1.38 9.37
N ALA A 170 -4.62 -0.72 8.71
CA ALA A 170 -4.36 0.31 7.71
C ALA A 170 -4.61 1.71 8.26
N ILE A 171 -3.64 2.60 8.06
CA ILE A 171 -3.59 3.93 8.68
C ILE A 171 -4.15 4.98 7.72
N SER A 172 -4.96 5.91 8.23
CA SER A 172 -5.18 7.19 7.57
C SER A 172 -4.25 8.22 8.20
N HIS A 173 -3.45 8.89 7.37
CA HIS A 173 -2.52 9.93 7.81
C HIS A 173 -3.18 11.31 7.62
N PRO A 174 -3.74 11.96 8.66
CA PRO A 174 -4.39 13.26 8.52
C PRO A 174 -3.48 14.32 7.91
N TYR A 175 -4.08 15.25 7.18
CA TYR A 175 -3.42 16.27 6.34
C TYR A 175 -2.65 15.72 5.14
N ASP A 176 -2.49 14.40 5.03
CA ASP A 176 -1.78 13.73 3.95
C ASP A 176 -2.75 12.92 3.07
N ALA A 177 -3.66 12.18 3.67
CA ALA A 177 -4.80 11.61 2.96
C ALA A 177 -5.67 12.73 2.37
N ILE A 178 -6.31 12.48 1.21
CA ILE A 178 -7.18 13.48 0.57
C ILE A 178 -8.24 14.01 1.53
N VAL A 179 -8.80 13.11 2.34
CA VAL A 179 -9.66 13.42 3.48
C VAL A 179 -9.46 12.34 4.54
N THR A 180 -9.40 12.74 5.80
CA THR A 180 -9.56 11.84 6.95
C THR A 180 -10.86 12.18 7.65
N LEU A 181 -11.75 11.19 7.76
CA LEU A 181 -13.06 11.30 8.42
C LEU A 181 -12.95 10.77 9.84
N PHE A 182 -13.48 11.53 10.82
CA PHE A 182 -13.51 11.17 12.23
C PHE A 182 -14.94 10.83 12.69
N PRO A 183 -15.11 9.96 13.73
CA PRO A 183 -16.43 9.56 14.22
C PRO A 183 -17.27 10.71 14.78
N ASP A 184 -16.66 11.78 15.23
CA ASP A 184 -17.30 12.99 15.73
C ASP A 184 -17.79 13.94 14.62
N GLY A 185 -17.62 13.54 13.35
CA GLY A 185 -18.00 14.32 12.18
C GLY A 185 -16.94 15.30 11.70
N ARG A 186 -15.80 15.42 12.39
CA ARG A 186 -14.67 16.22 11.89
C ARG A 186 -14.12 15.62 10.60
N GLN A 187 -13.66 16.49 9.73
CA GLN A 187 -13.03 16.14 8.46
C GLN A 187 -11.73 16.91 8.33
N ILE A 188 -10.63 16.18 8.17
CA ILE A 188 -9.32 16.78 7.92
C ILE A 188 -8.94 16.51 6.46
N ALA A 189 -8.93 17.59 5.66
CA ALA A 189 -8.55 17.53 4.27
C ALA A 189 -7.03 17.54 4.08
N TYR A 190 -6.60 17.07 2.94
CA TYR A 190 -5.22 17.18 2.45
C TYR A 190 -4.69 18.61 2.59
N SER A 191 -3.44 18.75 3.00
CA SER A 191 -2.75 20.04 3.11
C SER A 191 -1.50 20.08 2.22
N ASP A 192 -1.49 21.02 1.27
CA ASP A 192 -0.33 21.30 0.43
C ASP A 192 0.88 21.86 1.20
N LYS A 193 0.70 22.24 2.45
CA LYS A 193 1.79 22.66 3.34
C LYS A 193 2.73 21.54 3.70
N ARG A 194 2.27 20.27 3.62
CA ARG A 194 3.13 19.09 3.80
C ARG A 194 3.88 18.71 2.53
N TRP A 195 3.25 18.94 1.36
CA TRP A 195 3.85 18.67 0.06
C TRP A 195 4.25 19.99 -0.59
N PRO A 196 5.51 20.25 -0.86
CA PRO A 196 5.89 21.41 -1.65
C PRO A 196 5.22 21.33 -3.02
N ALA A 197 4.69 22.44 -3.50
CA ALA A 197 3.99 22.55 -4.79
C ALA A 197 4.84 22.13 -6.00
N THR A 198 6.15 22.13 -5.84
CA THR A 198 7.13 21.46 -6.70
C THR A 198 7.90 20.50 -5.80
N PRO A 199 7.86 19.20 -6.06
CA PRO A 199 8.78 18.27 -5.43
C PRO A 199 10.18 18.67 -5.91
N SER A 200 10.87 19.50 -5.13
CA SER A 200 12.30 19.55 -5.31
C SER A 200 12.79 18.19 -4.89
N LEU A 201 13.41 17.50 -5.81
CA LEU A 201 14.06 16.23 -5.57
C LEU A 201 15.06 16.31 -4.37
N GLU A 202 15.21 17.44 -3.70
CA GLU A 202 16.23 17.80 -2.72
C GLU A 202 15.70 18.34 -1.39
N GLY A 203 14.45 18.04 -1.00
CA GLY A 203 13.86 18.71 0.17
C GLY A 203 13.84 17.90 1.47
N GLU A 204 14.32 18.50 2.57
CA GLU A 204 14.11 18.00 3.93
C GLU A 204 12.62 17.79 4.26
N ALA A 205 11.73 18.53 3.62
CA ALA A 205 10.28 18.42 3.80
C ALA A 205 9.78 17.00 3.54
N ASN A 206 10.23 16.35 2.48
CA ASN A 206 9.85 14.97 2.14
C ASN A 206 10.39 13.95 3.15
N LEU A 207 11.62 14.16 3.65
CA LEU A 207 12.18 13.32 4.70
C LEU A 207 11.42 13.47 6.03
N ASN A 208 11.01 14.68 6.37
CA ASN A 208 10.23 14.92 7.57
C ASN A 208 8.87 14.24 7.48
N GLN A 209 8.20 14.32 6.34
CA GLN A 209 6.94 13.64 6.12
C GLN A 209 7.10 12.11 6.17
N LEU A 210 8.16 11.56 5.56
CA LEU A 210 8.47 10.15 5.64
C LEU A 210 8.66 9.69 7.10
N ARG A 211 9.40 10.47 7.90
CA ARG A 211 9.57 10.23 9.33
C ARG A 211 8.26 10.30 10.11
N TRP A 212 7.33 11.20 9.72
CA TRP A 212 6.00 11.28 10.32
C TRP A 212 5.20 10.02 10.07
N HIS A 213 5.13 9.52 8.83
CA HIS A 213 4.44 8.28 8.51
C HIS A 213 5.09 7.07 9.20
N ALA A 214 6.42 7.00 9.24
CA ALA A 214 7.12 5.94 9.96
C ALA A 214 6.79 5.95 11.47
N LYS A 215 6.68 7.13 12.08
CA LYS A 215 6.24 7.27 13.48
C LYS A 215 4.77 6.91 13.67
N ASP A 216 3.91 7.22 12.72
CA ASP A 216 2.50 6.79 12.76
C ASP A 216 2.41 5.25 12.73
N ILE A 217 3.22 4.58 11.89
CA ILE A 217 3.30 3.12 11.81
C ILE A 217 3.77 2.52 13.16
N ALA A 218 4.82 3.08 13.76
CA ALA A 218 5.32 2.64 15.08
C ALA A 218 4.29 2.89 16.19
N PHE A 219 3.62 4.03 16.18
CA PHE A 219 2.57 4.36 17.15
C PHE A 219 1.38 3.39 17.07
N VAL A 220 0.93 3.03 15.87
CA VAL A 220 -0.14 2.02 15.70
C VAL A 220 0.29 0.66 16.24
N LEU A 221 1.57 0.27 16.09
CA LEU A 221 2.09 -0.94 16.73
C LEU A 221 2.05 -0.84 18.25
N ASP A 222 2.37 0.33 18.82
CA ASP A 222 2.32 0.57 20.26
C ASP A 222 0.88 0.46 20.80
N GLU A 223 -0.10 1.06 20.11
CA GLU A 223 -1.52 1.00 20.50
C GLU A 223 -2.07 -0.43 20.42
N LEU A 224 -1.77 -1.16 19.35
CA LEU A 224 -2.16 -2.56 19.21
C LEU A 224 -1.49 -3.44 20.27
N THR A 225 -0.24 -3.17 20.61
CA THR A 225 0.46 -3.86 21.69
C THR A 225 -0.23 -3.62 23.02
N ARG A 226 -0.58 -2.38 23.33
CA ARG A 226 -1.28 -1.99 24.54
C ARG A 226 -2.69 -2.65 24.61
N ALA A 227 -3.44 -2.57 23.53
CA ALA A 227 -4.76 -3.18 23.43
C ALA A 227 -4.72 -4.72 23.58
N ASN A 228 -3.68 -5.36 23.02
CA ASN A 228 -3.53 -6.83 23.10
C ASN A 228 -3.22 -7.32 24.52
N LEU A 229 -2.63 -6.48 25.35
CA LEU A 229 -2.30 -6.80 26.75
C LEU A 229 -3.41 -6.38 27.73
N ALA A 230 -4.28 -5.46 27.35
CA ALA A 230 -5.29 -4.92 28.24
C ALA A 230 -6.52 -5.86 28.29
N SER A 231 -6.80 -6.43 29.45
CA SER A 231 -7.99 -7.28 29.69
C SER A 231 -9.31 -6.52 29.50
N SER A 232 -9.30 -5.19 29.53
CA SER A 232 -10.47 -4.33 29.32
C SER A 232 -10.63 -3.83 27.87
N SER A 233 -9.76 -4.26 26.96
CA SER A 233 -9.85 -3.84 25.56
C SER A 233 -11.10 -4.40 24.90
N MET A 234 -11.88 -3.51 24.26
CA MET A 234 -13.06 -3.88 23.49
C MET A 234 -12.77 -4.19 22.02
N LEU A 235 -11.50 -4.15 21.62
CA LEU A 235 -11.11 -4.47 20.24
C LEU A 235 -11.26 -5.98 19.98
N PRO A 236 -11.91 -6.40 18.90
CA PRO A 236 -12.06 -7.83 18.58
C PRO A 236 -10.73 -8.59 18.51
N VAL A 237 -9.66 -7.90 18.17
CA VAL A 237 -8.30 -8.47 18.03
C VAL A 237 -7.51 -8.56 19.34
N ALA A 238 -8.01 -8.00 20.44
CA ALA A 238 -7.30 -7.98 21.72
C ALA A 238 -7.08 -9.41 22.27
N GLY A 239 -5.86 -9.69 22.69
CA GLY A 239 -5.44 -11.02 23.15
C GLY A 239 -5.11 -12.01 22.02
N HIS A 240 -5.38 -11.68 20.76
CA HIS A 240 -5.21 -12.56 19.60
C HIS A 240 -3.97 -12.25 18.75
N LEU A 241 -3.23 -11.18 19.03
CA LEU A 241 -2.08 -10.77 18.24
C LEU A 241 -0.80 -11.53 18.62
N ASP A 242 -0.10 -12.03 17.61
CA ASP A 242 1.30 -12.46 17.75
C ASP A 242 2.24 -11.29 17.46
N LEU A 243 2.62 -10.61 18.51
CA LEU A 243 3.51 -9.44 18.45
C LEU A 243 4.99 -9.80 18.26
N THR A 244 5.33 -11.08 18.20
CA THR A 244 6.67 -11.53 17.83
C THR A 244 6.85 -11.64 16.32
N HIS A 245 5.76 -11.67 15.58
CA HIS A 245 5.69 -11.77 14.12
C HIS A 245 4.93 -10.58 13.52
N VAL A 246 5.61 -9.42 13.46
CA VAL A 246 5.03 -8.17 12.94
C VAL A 246 5.69 -7.79 11.62
N GLY A 247 4.89 -7.40 10.64
CA GLY A 247 5.35 -6.85 9.36
C GLY A 247 4.79 -5.46 9.09
N ALA A 248 5.45 -4.71 8.20
CA ALA A 248 4.94 -3.46 7.68
C ALA A 248 5.01 -3.45 6.16
N PHE A 249 3.99 -2.87 5.52
CA PHE A 249 3.97 -2.72 4.08
C PHE A 249 3.15 -1.51 3.66
N GLY A 250 3.23 -1.17 2.39
CA GLY A 250 2.44 -0.06 1.87
C GLY A 250 2.67 0.18 0.39
N HIS A 251 1.82 1.02 -0.18
CA HIS A 251 1.86 1.40 -1.57
C HIS A 251 2.52 2.77 -1.74
N SER A 252 3.31 2.93 -2.80
CA SER A 252 3.87 4.23 -3.19
C SER A 252 4.64 4.88 -2.02
N PHE A 253 4.28 6.10 -1.62
CA PHE A 253 4.87 6.78 -0.47
C PHE A 253 4.71 5.98 0.83
N GLY A 254 3.57 5.31 1.03
CA GLY A 254 3.36 4.42 2.17
C GLY A 254 4.30 3.21 2.20
N GLY A 255 4.68 2.69 1.03
CA GLY A 255 5.67 1.61 0.92
C GLY A 255 7.07 2.05 1.37
N ILE A 256 7.45 3.30 1.04
CA ILE A 256 8.70 3.90 1.50
C ILE A 256 8.64 4.14 3.01
N ALA A 257 7.50 4.63 3.52
CA ALA A 257 7.29 4.86 4.94
C ALA A 257 7.36 3.56 5.75
N ALA A 258 6.77 2.48 5.25
CA ALA A 258 6.84 1.15 5.87
C ALA A 258 8.29 0.64 5.93
N ALA A 259 9.05 0.76 4.84
CA ALA A 259 10.46 0.41 4.81
C ALA A 259 11.28 1.25 5.82
N HIS A 260 10.99 2.55 5.94
CA HIS A 260 11.65 3.42 6.90
C HIS A 260 11.28 3.10 8.35
N ALA A 261 10.01 2.77 8.63
CA ALA A 261 9.58 2.30 9.95
C ALA A 261 10.34 1.03 10.36
N CYS A 262 10.53 0.10 9.43
CA CYS A 262 11.29 -1.13 9.67
C CYS A 262 12.76 -0.87 10.02
N GLN A 263 13.40 0.13 9.40
CA GLN A 263 14.77 0.51 9.77
C GLN A 263 14.87 1.06 11.20
N LEU A 264 13.82 1.78 11.62
CA LEU A 264 13.82 2.46 12.94
C LEU A 264 13.36 1.55 14.07
N ASP A 265 12.58 0.49 13.78
CA ASP A 265 11.95 -0.35 14.80
C ASP A 265 12.16 -1.84 14.51
N GLN A 266 12.99 -2.47 15.34
CA GLN A 266 13.37 -3.88 15.24
C GLN A 266 12.24 -4.87 15.58
N ARG A 267 11.07 -4.39 16.02
CA ARG A 267 9.89 -5.23 16.21
C ARG A 267 9.34 -5.73 14.89
N PHE A 268 9.49 -4.96 13.81
CA PHE A 268 9.17 -5.42 12.46
C PHE A 268 10.16 -6.50 12.01
N LYS A 269 9.66 -7.59 11.45
CA LYS A 269 10.47 -8.74 11.00
C LYS A 269 10.50 -8.89 9.48
N ALA A 270 9.48 -8.37 8.80
CA ALA A 270 9.34 -8.44 7.35
C ALA A 270 8.70 -7.15 6.82
N CYS A 271 9.25 -6.58 5.77
CA CYS A 271 8.86 -5.29 5.23
C CYS A 271 8.69 -5.36 3.73
N LEU A 272 7.60 -4.76 3.22
CA LEU A 272 7.30 -4.79 1.80
C LEU A 272 6.93 -3.40 1.30
N ASN A 273 7.50 -3.02 0.15
CA ASN A 273 7.23 -1.78 -0.54
C ASN A 273 6.60 -2.08 -1.92
N GLU A 274 5.37 -1.64 -2.11
CA GLU A 274 4.60 -1.76 -3.35
C GLU A 274 4.72 -0.48 -4.16
N ASP A 275 5.51 -0.54 -5.22
CA ASP A 275 5.73 0.53 -6.21
C ASP A 275 6.13 1.90 -5.64
N GLY A 276 6.69 1.90 -4.42
CA GLY A 276 7.29 3.09 -3.83
C GLY A 276 8.70 3.31 -4.35
N LEU A 277 9.03 4.56 -4.66
CA LEU A 277 10.30 4.93 -5.24
C LEU A 277 11.45 4.77 -4.24
N VAL A 278 12.45 3.99 -4.58
CA VAL A 278 13.71 3.88 -3.83
C VAL A 278 14.76 4.74 -4.53
N ALA A 279 15.24 5.79 -3.87
CA ALA A 279 16.19 6.72 -4.44
C ALA A 279 17.18 7.25 -3.37
N GLU A 280 18.24 7.92 -3.81
CA GLU A 280 19.21 8.57 -2.92
C GLU A 280 18.63 9.80 -2.22
N ARG A 281 19.20 10.19 -1.06
CA ARG A 281 18.83 11.46 -0.42
C ARG A 281 18.72 12.60 -1.44
N PRO A 282 17.79 13.52 -1.23
CA PRO A 282 16.97 13.74 -0.04
C PRO A 282 15.58 13.14 -0.13
N PHE A 283 15.27 12.35 -1.16
CA PHE A 283 13.93 11.92 -1.45
C PHE A 283 13.42 10.83 -0.55
N TYR A 284 14.29 9.86 -0.27
CA TYR A 284 13.87 8.58 0.29
C TYR A 284 14.94 8.08 1.25
N LEU A 285 15.08 6.84 1.40
CA LEU A 285 15.97 6.19 2.32
C LEU A 285 17.44 6.44 1.92
N ASP A 286 18.30 6.77 2.87
CA ASP A 286 19.74 6.80 2.62
C ASP A 286 20.24 5.36 2.41
N VAL A 287 20.15 4.90 1.19
CA VAL A 287 20.56 3.52 0.82
C VAL A 287 22.03 3.24 1.11
N ARG A 288 22.86 4.27 1.31
CA ARG A 288 24.28 4.12 1.68
C ARG A 288 24.48 3.74 3.15
N GLY A 289 23.50 4.03 4.00
CA GLY A 289 23.46 3.65 5.42
C GLY A 289 22.45 2.54 5.71
N TRP A 290 21.93 1.85 4.70
CA TRP A 290 20.94 0.82 4.88
C TRP A 290 21.54 -0.48 5.42
N GLY A 291 21.42 -0.64 6.73
CA GLY A 291 21.42 -1.95 7.34
C GLY A 291 20.00 -2.27 7.77
N MET A 292 19.23 -2.97 6.95
CA MET A 292 17.98 -3.58 7.37
C MET A 292 18.28 -5.02 7.75
N ASP A 293 18.10 -5.38 9.01
CA ASP A 293 18.19 -6.78 9.45
C ASP A 293 16.95 -7.58 9.11
N GLN A 294 15.86 -6.89 8.70
CA GLN A 294 14.58 -7.48 8.35
C GLN A 294 14.60 -8.03 6.93
N ALA A 295 13.76 -9.02 6.68
CA ALA A 295 13.44 -9.43 5.33
C ALA A 295 12.74 -8.29 4.57
N PHE A 296 13.12 -8.06 3.31
CA PHE A 296 12.59 -6.95 2.52
C PHE A 296 12.18 -7.37 1.12
N MET A 297 10.99 -6.95 0.68
CA MET A 297 10.52 -7.16 -0.68
C MET A 297 10.14 -5.83 -1.35
N LEU A 298 10.51 -5.71 -2.61
CA LEU A 298 10.05 -4.68 -3.53
C LEU A 298 9.14 -5.33 -4.58
N ILE A 299 7.90 -4.88 -4.70
CA ILE A 299 7.06 -5.14 -5.87
C ILE A 299 7.01 -3.83 -6.65
N VAL A 300 7.60 -3.80 -7.83
CA VAL A 300 7.76 -2.58 -8.61
C VAL A 300 7.34 -2.77 -10.05
N ARG A 301 6.83 -1.72 -10.65
CA ARG A 301 6.60 -1.68 -12.08
C ARG A 301 7.93 -1.61 -12.82
N TYR A 302 8.02 -2.29 -13.91
CA TYR A 302 9.23 -2.38 -14.72
C TYR A 302 8.94 -2.13 -16.20
N ALA A 303 9.60 -1.13 -16.77
CA ALA A 303 9.69 -0.98 -18.21
C ALA A 303 11.10 -1.33 -18.66
N PRO A 304 11.28 -2.35 -19.49
CA PRO A 304 12.59 -2.57 -20.11
C PRO A 304 12.92 -1.36 -20.99
N ARG A 305 13.83 -0.51 -20.53
CA ARG A 305 14.28 0.75 -21.16
C ARG A 305 13.12 1.50 -21.82
N PRO A 306 12.46 2.44 -21.16
CA PRO A 306 11.29 3.10 -21.69
C PRO A 306 11.64 3.76 -23.03
N ARG A 307 11.08 3.24 -24.11
CA ARG A 307 11.09 3.92 -25.41
C ARG A 307 10.05 5.04 -25.36
N LEU A 308 10.35 6.08 -24.62
CA LEU A 308 9.50 7.26 -24.55
C LEU A 308 9.45 7.94 -25.92
N SER A 309 8.26 8.26 -26.38
CA SER A 309 8.07 9.12 -27.54
C SER A 309 8.60 10.54 -27.25
N ASP A 310 8.90 11.30 -28.28
CA ASP A 310 9.35 12.69 -28.09
C ASP A 310 8.32 13.56 -27.40
N LYS A 311 7.02 13.25 -27.56
CA LYS A 311 5.92 13.90 -26.87
C LYS A 311 5.98 13.64 -25.34
N GLU A 312 6.22 12.41 -24.94
CA GLU A 312 6.35 12.03 -23.51
C GLU A 312 7.59 12.66 -22.88
N VAL A 313 8.73 12.65 -23.60
CA VAL A 313 9.95 13.33 -23.17
C VAL A 313 9.71 14.83 -22.97
N ALA A 314 9.02 15.48 -23.91
CA ALA A 314 8.70 16.91 -23.81
C ALA A 314 7.78 17.21 -22.60
N GLN A 315 6.82 16.34 -22.31
CA GLN A 315 5.94 16.47 -21.13
C GLN A 315 6.70 16.37 -19.81
N MET A 316 7.76 15.57 -19.75
CA MET A 316 8.61 15.44 -18.56
C MET A 316 9.53 16.66 -18.33
N LYS A 317 9.60 17.59 -19.26
CA LYS A 317 10.49 18.77 -19.19
C LYS A 317 11.95 18.43 -18.88
N MET A 318 12.38 17.26 -19.31
CA MET A 318 13.74 16.74 -19.14
C MET A 318 14.28 16.22 -20.47
N SER A 319 15.61 16.18 -20.64
CA SER A 319 16.22 15.53 -21.80
C SER A 319 16.08 14.01 -21.72
N ARG A 320 15.98 13.33 -22.87
CA ARG A 320 15.95 11.86 -22.96
C ARG A 320 17.13 11.24 -22.20
N GLN A 321 18.33 11.76 -22.39
CA GLN A 321 19.53 11.30 -21.70
C GLN A 321 19.38 11.40 -20.18
N ARG A 322 18.77 12.47 -19.65
CA ARG A 322 18.55 12.64 -18.22
C ARG A 322 17.54 11.62 -17.68
N ILE A 323 16.48 11.33 -18.43
CA ILE A 323 15.48 10.32 -18.07
C ILE A 323 16.12 8.93 -18.00
N GLU A 324 16.92 8.57 -19.00
CA GLU A 324 17.66 7.30 -19.03
C GLU A 324 18.64 7.16 -17.86
N GLN A 325 19.38 8.23 -17.55
CA GLN A 325 20.27 8.25 -16.37
C GLN A 325 19.52 8.08 -15.06
N LEU A 326 18.34 8.70 -14.91
CA LEU A 326 17.50 8.54 -13.72
C LEU A 326 17.00 7.10 -13.60
N ALA A 327 16.53 6.49 -14.70
CA ALA A 327 16.07 5.12 -14.71
C ALA A 327 17.17 4.12 -14.29
N LEU A 328 18.40 4.32 -14.80
CA LEU A 328 19.56 3.51 -14.40
C LEU A 328 19.89 3.68 -12.91
N LYS A 329 19.84 4.91 -12.40
CA LYS A 329 20.06 5.17 -10.97
C LYS A 329 19.00 4.55 -10.07
N LEU A 330 17.73 4.55 -10.50
CA LEU A 330 16.67 3.90 -9.74
C LEU A 330 16.88 2.40 -9.59
N ASP A 331 17.29 1.73 -10.67
CA ASP A 331 17.64 0.31 -10.62
C ASP A 331 18.83 0.06 -9.66
N GLU A 332 19.87 0.91 -9.75
CA GLU A 332 21.03 0.83 -8.86
C GLU A 332 20.65 1.01 -7.38
N TYR A 333 19.80 1.98 -7.05
CA TYR A 333 19.34 2.19 -5.67
C TYR A 333 18.47 1.04 -5.15
N GLN A 334 17.60 0.48 -6.00
CA GLN A 334 16.84 -0.72 -5.64
C GLN A 334 17.79 -1.90 -5.36
N ASP A 335 18.80 -2.09 -6.19
CA ASP A 335 19.81 -3.13 -5.99
C ASP A 335 20.59 -2.93 -4.69
N MET A 336 20.98 -1.69 -4.36
CA MET A 336 21.63 -1.37 -3.10
C MET A 336 20.74 -1.66 -1.89
N ALA A 337 19.47 -1.27 -1.95
CA ALA A 337 18.50 -1.54 -0.90
C ALA A 337 18.33 -3.05 -0.63
N LEU A 338 18.29 -3.85 -1.69
CA LEU A 338 18.14 -5.30 -1.59
C LEU A 338 19.41 -6.01 -1.10
N ARG A 339 20.59 -5.49 -1.42
CA ARG A 339 21.88 -6.06 -0.99
C ARG A 339 22.13 -5.92 0.50
N SER A 340 21.59 -4.89 1.13
CA SER A 340 21.83 -4.56 2.53
C SER A 340 21.02 -5.39 3.51
N THR A 341 20.08 -6.22 3.06
CA THR A 341 19.21 -6.99 3.95
C THR A 341 19.83 -8.33 4.33
N GLY A 342 20.02 -8.58 5.63
CA GLY A 342 20.68 -9.80 6.13
C GLY A 342 19.85 -11.08 6.04
N LYS A 343 18.50 -11.00 5.90
CA LYS A 343 17.59 -12.17 6.05
C LYS A 343 16.87 -12.61 4.79
N GLY A 344 17.10 -11.96 3.69
CA GLY A 344 16.46 -12.27 2.41
C GLY A 344 15.74 -11.07 1.83
N SER A 345 15.95 -10.89 0.54
CA SER A 345 15.41 -9.76 -0.21
C SER A 345 14.88 -10.23 -1.53
N TYR A 346 13.77 -9.64 -1.95
CA TYR A 346 13.12 -9.97 -3.21
C TYR A 346 12.77 -8.71 -3.96
N ARG A 347 12.92 -8.75 -5.28
CA ARG A 347 12.34 -7.76 -6.18
C ARG A 347 11.44 -8.46 -7.19
N VAL A 348 10.16 -8.14 -7.14
CA VAL A 348 9.16 -8.58 -8.11
C VAL A 348 8.94 -7.44 -9.09
N ARG A 349 9.27 -7.66 -10.36
CA ARG A 349 9.10 -6.67 -11.42
C ARG A 349 7.85 -6.98 -12.22
N LEU A 350 6.85 -6.11 -12.13
CA LEU A 350 5.64 -6.18 -12.93
C LEU A 350 5.83 -5.37 -14.22
N LEU A 351 5.60 -6.00 -15.37
CA LEU A 351 5.78 -5.33 -16.65
C LEU A 351 4.81 -4.14 -16.78
N ASN A 352 5.33 -2.95 -17.14
CA ASN A 352 4.51 -1.74 -17.35
C ASN A 352 3.49 -1.90 -18.47
N SER A 353 3.67 -2.84 -19.40
CA SER A 353 2.69 -3.18 -20.42
C SER A 353 1.39 -3.76 -19.85
N VAL A 354 1.43 -4.26 -18.60
CA VAL A 354 0.26 -4.87 -17.93
C VAL A 354 -0.10 -4.19 -16.62
N THR A 355 0.72 -3.26 -16.09
CA THR A 355 0.55 -2.70 -14.74
C THR A 355 0.66 -1.18 -14.72
N THR A 356 -0.27 -0.51 -14.05
CA THR A 356 -0.22 0.92 -13.73
C THR A 356 0.09 1.14 -12.25
N HIS A 357 0.47 2.36 -11.86
CA HIS A 357 0.73 2.70 -10.45
C HIS A 357 -0.48 2.47 -9.54
N MET A 358 -1.68 2.67 -10.05
CA MET A 358 -2.90 2.53 -9.26
C MET A 358 -3.41 1.09 -9.16
N ASP A 359 -2.87 0.14 -9.94
CA ASP A 359 -3.27 -1.27 -9.88
C ASP A 359 -2.87 -1.97 -8.55
N PHE A 360 -2.14 -1.29 -7.68
CA PHE A 360 -1.91 -1.69 -6.28
C PHE A 360 -3.06 -1.27 -5.34
N SER A 361 -4.11 -0.64 -5.86
CA SER A 361 -5.33 -0.24 -5.15
C SER A 361 -6.57 -0.84 -5.82
N ASP A 362 -7.71 -0.70 -5.17
CA ASP A 362 -8.99 -1.16 -5.70
C ASP A 362 -9.57 -0.24 -6.79
N LEU A 363 -9.08 1.00 -6.93
CA LEU A 363 -9.66 2.00 -7.83
C LEU A 363 -9.77 1.53 -9.28
N PRO A 364 -8.76 0.87 -9.87
CA PRO A 364 -8.91 0.36 -11.24
C PRO A 364 -9.98 -0.72 -11.40
N LEU A 365 -10.25 -1.51 -10.35
CA LEU A 365 -11.31 -2.52 -10.35
C LEU A 365 -12.70 -1.91 -10.26
N LEU A 366 -12.80 -0.74 -9.63
CA LEU A 366 -14.04 0.01 -9.44
C LEU A 366 -14.32 1.00 -10.58
N ALA A 367 -13.36 1.19 -11.48
CA ALA A 367 -13.55 2.01 -12.67
C ALA A 367 -14.63 1.39 -13.59
N ALA A 368 -15.41 2.27 -14.20
CA ALA A 368 -16.58 1.86 -14.99
C ALA A 368 -16.23 0.87 -16.13
N HIS A 369 -17.17 0.09 -16.47
CA HIS A 369 -17.30 -1.21 -17.11
C HIS A 369 -16.92 -1.32 -18.57
N GLU A 370 -16.81 -2.62 -19.01
CA GLU A 370 -16.58 -3.06 -20.39
C GLU A 370 -15.21 -2.62 -20.98
N SER A 371 -14.26 -2.32 -20.13
CA SER A 371 -12.89 -2.10 -20.59
C SER A 371 -12.21 -3.46 -20.81
N PRO A 372 -11.52 -3.68 -21.95
CA PRO A 372 -10.64 -4.85 -22.15
C PRO A 372 -9.56 -4.96 -21.08
N ASP A 373 -9.44 -3.96 -20.22
CA ASP A 373 -8.50 -3.89 -19.11
C ASP A 373 -9.01 -4.55 -17.81
N GLU A 374 -10.28 -4.95 -17.71
CA GLU A 374 -10.82 -5.53 -16.46
C GLU A 374 -10.10 -6.83 -16.08
N GLU A 375 -9.95 -7.75 -17.02
CA GLU A 375 -9.22 -9.01 -16.80
C GLU A 375 -7.75 -8.74 -16.42
N ARG A 376 -7.11 -7.77 -17.07
CA ARG A 376 -5.75 -7.34 -16.76
C ARG A 376 -5.65 -6.81 -15.32
N ARG A 377 -6.57 -5.95 -14.90
CA ARG A 377 -6.60 -5.34 -13.55
C ARG A 377 -6.78 -6.41 -12.47
N ALA A 378 -7.74 -7.31 -12.66
CA ALA A 378 -7.96 -8.44 -11.76
C ALA A 378 -6.72 -9.34 -11.65
N ARG A 379 -6.05 -9.59 -12.77
CA ARG A 379 -4.81 -10.38 -12.81
C ARG A 379 -3.67 -9.68 -12.07
N VAL A 380 -3.47 -8.38 -12.23
CA VAL A 380 -2.43 -7.63 -11.50
C VAL A 380 -2.67 -7.71 -10.00
N LEU A 381 -3.90 -7.49 -9.54
CA LEU A 381 -4.24 -7.65 -8.14
C LEU A 381 -3.95 -9.08 -7.63
N ALA A 382 -4.30 -10.12 -8.41
CA ALA A 382 -4.01 -11.50 -8.04
C ALA A 382 -2.49 -11.75 -7.88
N ILE A 383 -1.67 -11.19 -8.75
CA ILE A 383 -0.20 -11.23 -8.66
C ILE A 383 0.28 -10.55 -7.37
N VAL A 384 -0.17 -9.32 -7.11
CA VAL A 384 0.23 -8.56 -5.92
C VAL A 384 -0.16 -9.33 -4.66
N ARG A 385 -1.40 -9.80 -4.54
CA ARG A 385 -1.87 -10.62 -3.42
C ARG A 385 -1.00 -11.87 -3.22
N SER A 386 -0.73 -12.62 -4.29
CA SER A 386 0.04 -13.87 -4.23
C SER A 386 1.47 -13.65 -3.73
N TYR A 387 2.18 -12.64 -4.25
CA TYR A 387 3.54 -12.35 -3.80
C TYR A 387 3.59 -11.77 -2.40
N THR A 388 2.67 -10.86 -2.04
CA THR A 388 2.57 -10.27 -0.70
C THR A 388 2.29 -11.36 0.33
N LEU A 389 1.31 -12.24 0.07
CA LEU A 389 0.98 -13.35 0.95
C LEU A 389 2.15 -14.34 1.09
N ALA A 390 2.78 -14.74 -0.01
CA ALA A 390 3.91 -15.67 0.02
C ALA A 390 5.10 -15.12 0.81
N PHE A 391 5.38 -13.82 0.68
CA PHE A 391 6.44 -13.15 1.42
C PHE A 391 6.16 -13.15 2.92
N PHE A 392 5.00 -12.69 3.35
CA PHE A 392 4.68 -12.69 4.78
C PHE A 392 4.54 -14.09 5.35
N ASN A 393 4.00 -15.06 4.62
CA ASN A 393 3.95 -16.46 5.06
C ASN A 393 5.36 -17.02 5.32
N GLN A 394 6.32 -16.72 4.46
CA GLN A 394 7.69 -17.19 4.61
C GLN A 394 8.36 -16.61 5.86
N TYR A 395 8.18 -15.31 6.14
CA TYR A 395 8.94 -14.62 7.19
C TYR A 395 8.20 -14.46 8.52
N LEU A 396 6.86 -14.51 8.51
CA LEU A 396 6.06 -14.36 9.72
C LEU A 396 5.36 -15.65 10.16
N LYS A 397 5.22 -16.64 9.25
CA LYS A 397 4.60 -17.93 9.57
C LYS A 397 5.53 -19.14 9.32
N ALA A 398 6.75 -18.86 8.91
CA ALA A 398 7.74 -19.90 8.53
C ALA A 398 7.21 -20.92 7.49
N THR A 399 6.25 -20.49 6.66
CA THR A 399 5.62 -21.35 5.65
C THR A 399 6.08 -20.91 4.26
N ARG A 400 6.76 -21.78 3.55
CA ARG A 400 7.17 -21.54 2.16
C ARG A 400 6.10 -22.06 1.21
N SER A 401 5.40 -21.15 0.55
CA SER A 401 4.34 -21.48 -0.41
C SER A 401 4.24 -20.38 -1.47
N GLY A 402 3.56 -20.68 -2.57
CA GLY A 402 3.27 -19.73 -3.62
C GLY A 402 4.48 -19.34 -4.49
N PRO A 403 4.45 -18.17 -5.13
CA PRO A 403 5.37 -17.80 -6.22
C PRO A 403 6.82 -17.53 -5.76
N LEU A 404 7.11 -17.46 -4.47
CA LEU A 404 8.48 -17.35 -3.95
C LEU A 404 9.15 -18.72 -3.77
N ASN A 405 8.43 -19.81 -3.96
CA ASN A 405 9.00 -21.14 -3.92
C ASN A 405 9.63 -21.47 -5.28
N GLU A 406 10.94 -21.79 -5.30
CA GLU A 406 11.69 -22.10 -6.53
C GLU A 406 11.17 -23.34 -7.26
N THR A 407 10.49 -24.25 -6.56
CA THR A 407 9.95 -25.50 -7.12
C THR A 407 8.58 -25.31 -7.78
N ALA A 408 7.88 -24.23 -7.52
CA ALA A 408 6.61 -23.93 -8.16
C ALA A 408 6.85 -23.20 -9.48
N ALA A 409 6.37 -23.76 -10.60
CA ALA A 409 6.31 -23.03 -11.85
C ALA A 409 5.52 -21.74 -11.63
N SER A 410 6.12 -20.59 -11.97
CA SER A 410 5.44 -19.30 -11.74
C SER A 410 4.23 -19.22 -12.67
N GLU A 411 3.05 -19.16 -12.10
CA GLU A 411 1.77 -18.91 -12.79
C GLU A 411 1.76 -17.59 -13.55
N PHE A 412 2.72 -16.72 -13.27
CA PHE A 412 2.78 -15.33 -13.76
C PHE A 412 4.04 -15.02 -14.59
N VAL A 413 4.68 -16.00 -15.21
CA VAL A 413 5.96 -15.83 -15.95
C VAL A 413 5.91 -14.80 -17.08
N ASP A 414 4.74 -14.57 -17.66
CA ASP A 414 4.50 -13.60 -18.73
C ASP A 414 4.31 -12.16 -18.23
N ALA A 415 3.98 -11.97 -16.95
CA ALA A 415 3.72 -10.67 -16.35
C ALA A 415 4.80 -10.27 -15.32
N VAL A 416 5.56 -11.23 -14.81
CA VAL A 416 6.52 -11.03 -13.73
C VAL A 416 7.92 -11.43 -14.16
N GLN A 417 8.83 -10.49 -14.12
CA GLN A 417 10.25 -10.79 -14.17
C GLN A 417 10.77 -10.92 -12.73
N ARG A 418 10.92 -12.15 -12.27
CA ARG A 418 11.51 -12.42 -10.94
C ARG A 418 13.00 -12.09 -10.96
N PHE A 419 13.45 -11.34 -9.96
CA PHE A 419 14.86 -11.15 -9.65
C PHE A 419 15.14 -11.77 -8.28
N GLU A 420 15.98 -12.79 -8.24
CA GLU A 420 16.64 -13.18 -7.00
C GLU A 420 17.92 -12.34 -6.90
N PRO A 421 18.17 -11.68 -5.76
CA PRO A 421 19.48 -11.08 -5.57
C PRO A 421 20.49 -12.23 -5.67
N ALA A 422 21.35 -12.17 -6.65
CA ALA A 422 22.53 -12.98 -6.64
C ALA A 422 23.16 -12.83 -5.24
N ARG A 423 23.62 -13.91 -4.63
CA ARG A 423 24.35 -13.83 -3.36
C ARG A 423 25.60 -12.98 -3.60
N PHE A 424 25.46 -11.67 -3.41
CA PHE A 424 26.59 -10.76 -3.49
C PHE A 424 27.40 -10.94 -2.21
N PRO A 425 28.69 -11.25 -2.30
CA PRO A 425 29.55 -11.17 -1.14
C PRO A 425 29.52 -9.74 -0.63
N CYS A 426 29.39 -9.60 0.70
CA CYS A 426 29.55 -8.32 1.36
C CYS A 426 30.86 -7.67 0.84
N PRO A 427 30.87 -6.39 0.43
CA PRO A 427 32.13 -5.75 0.14
C PRO A 427 32.97 -5.82 1.42
N THR A 428 34.10 -6.49 1.36
CA THR A 428 35.13 -6.42 2.42
C THR A 428 35.48 -4.96 2.60
N GLN A 429 35.37 -4.46 3.84
CA GLN A 429 35.74 -3.11 4.27
C GLN A 429 37.15 -2.75 3.85
#